data_234939e849279987673e8624dd8b3b93
#
_entry.id   234939e849279987673e8624dd8b3b93
#
_cell.length_a   1.000
_cell.length_b   1.000
_cell.length_c   1.000
_cell.angle_alpha   90.00
_cell.angle_beta   90.00
_cell.angle_gamma   90.00
#
_symmetry.space_group_name_H-M   'P 1'
#
loop_
_entity.id
_entity.type
_entity.pdbx_description
1 polymer ?
#
loop_
_entity_poly.entity_id
_entity_poly.type
_entity_poly.pdbx_seq_one_letter_code
_entity_poly.pdbx_strand_id
1 'polypeptide(L)'
;MNKSLGSICLGAIMAMAFSYHAAAADLPEIEKSGTLKVATEDDYAPFNFMNNGQADGFNKDMLDELRKYAKFNVDQSILPWTGLLAAVSTGQYDMALTG
;
A
#
# COMPACT_ATOMS: atom_id res chain seq x y z
N MET A 1 3.94 -14.11 -45.57
CA MET A 1 5.17 -13.68 -44.94
C MET A 1 4.95 -12.55 -43.93
N ASN A 2 4.28 -11.48 -44.32
CA ASN A 2 4.05 -10.32 -43.44
C ASN A 2 3.14 -10.63 -42.27
N LYS A 3 2.28 -11.64 -42.34
CA LYS A 3 1.35 -12.02 -41.29
C LYS A 3 2.07 -12.63 -40.07
N SER A 4 3.18 -13.36 -40.27
CA SER A 4 3.93 -13.96 -39.14
C SER A 4 4.72 -12.93 -38.36
N LEU A 5 5.23 -11.89 -39.01
CA LEU A 5 5.92 -10.79 -38.33
C LEU A 5 4.96 -9.96 -37.47
N GLY A 6 3.76 -9.69 -37.98
CA GLY A 6 2.73 -8.99 -37.23
C GLY A 6 2.30 -9.75 -35.96
N SER A 7 2.19 -11.06 -36.04
CA SER A 7 1.83 -11.91 -34.90
C SER A 7 2.91 -11.90 -33.81
N ILE A 8 4.19 -11.90 -34.20
CA ILE A 8 5.29 -11.85 -33.25
C ILE A 8 5.32 -10.51 -32.51
N CYS A 9 5.13 -9.39 -33.22
CA CYS A 9 5.07 -8.06 -32.61
C CYS A 9 3.89 -7.93 -31.62
N LEU A 10 2.73 -8.46 -32.00
CA LEU A 10 1.56 -8.44 -31.14
C LEU A 10 1.78 -9.25 -29.86
N GLY A 11 2.41 -10.41 -29.96
CA GLY A 11 2.75 -11.23 -28.80
C GLY A 11 3.71 -10.54 -27.85
N ALA A 12 4.70 -9.83 -28.36
CA ALA A 12 5.65 -9.08 -27.55
C ALA A 12 4.98 -7.93 -26.78
N ILE A 13 4.04 -7.22 -27.42
CA ILE A 13 3.30 -6.12 -26.77
C ILE A 13 2.42 -6.69 -25.64
N MET A 14 1.75 -7.80 -25.86
CA MET A 14 0.93 -8.43 -24.81
C MET A 14 1.77 -8.95 -23.64
N ALA A 15 2.95 -9.51 -23.90
CA ALA A 15 3.85 -9.95 -22.84
C ALA A 15 4.32 -8.78 -21.98
N MET A 16 4.58 -7.61 -22.56
CA MET A 16 4.92 -6.41 -21.82
C MET A 16 3.76 -5.92 -20.96
N ALA A 17 2.51 -6.01 -21.45
CA ALA A 17 1.33 -5.63 -20.69
C ALA A 17 1.14 -6.50 -19.44
N PHE A 18 1.47 -7.79 -19.52
CA PHE A 18 1.38 -8.71 -18.38
C PHE A 18 2.49 -8.52 -17.34
N SER A 19 3.54 -7.76 -17.63
CA SER A 19 4.56 -7.45 -16.63
C SER A 19 4.10 -6.43 -15.60
N TYR A 20 2.98 -5.74 -15.84
CA TYR A 20 2.35 -4.89 -14.84
C TYR A 20 1.54 -5.73 -13.86
N HIS A 21 1.95 -5.74 -12.61
CA HIS A 21 1.17 -6.39 -11.55
C HIS A 21 0.85 -5.36 -10.47
N ALA A 22 -0.24 -5.64 -9.75
CA ALA A 22 -0.66 -4.79 -8.65
C ALA A 22 0.43 -4.82 -7.57
N ALA A 23 0.93 -3.66 -7.22
CA ALA A 23 1.89 -3.45 -6.16
C ALA A 23 1.47 -2.25 -5.34
N ALA A 24 2.02 -2.12 -4.14
CA ALA A 24 1.86 -0.91 -3.36
C ALA A 24 2.36 0.29 -4.16
N ALA A 25 1.68 1.43 -4.02
CA ALA A 25 2.02 2.63 -4.77
C ALA A 25 3.33 3.24 -4.30
N ASP A 26 4.11 3.77 -5.23
CA ASP A 26 5.29 4.55 -4.92
C ASP A 26 4.91 6.00 -4.59
N LEU A 27 5.88 6.76 -4.09
CA LEU A 27 5.64 8.14 -3.65
C LEU A 27 4.98 9.03 -4.72
N PRO A 28 5.36 8.99 -6.02
CA PRO A 28 4.65 9.80 -7.01
C PRO A 28 3.16 9.49 -7.12
N GLU A 29 2.77 8.22 -7.03
CA GLU A 29 1.36 7.82 -7.08
C GLU A 29 0.63 8.26 -5.82
N ILE A 30 1.27 8.20 -4.66
CA ILE A 30 0.70 8.66 -3.39
C ILE A 30 0.47 10.17 -3.43
N GLU A 31 1.43 10.94 -3.89
CA GLU A 31 1.28 12.38 -4.04
C GLU A 31 0.15 12.74 -5.01
N LYS A 32 0.03 11.98 -6.10
CA LYS A 32 -1.02 12.19 -7.10
C LYS A 32 -2.40 11.85 -6.55
N SER A 33 -2.53 10.76 -5.80
CA SER A 33 -3.80 10.37 -5.19
C SER A 33 -4.18 11.26 -4.01
N GLY A 34 -3.18 11.87 -3.37
CA GLY A 34 -3.37 12.72 -2.20
C GLY A 34 -3.50 11.98 -0.88
N THR A 35 -3.31 10.66 -0.86
CA THR A 35 -3.49 9.86 0.36
C THR A 35 -2.49 8.71 0.42
N LEU A 36 -1.83 8.56 1.56
CA LEU A 36 -1.06 7.38 1.93
C LEU A 36 -1.95 6.48 2.79
N LYS A 37 -2.23 5.27 2.31
CA LYS A 37 -3.03 4.30 3.04
C LYS A 37 -2.12 3.36 3.81
N VAL A 38 -2.20 3.42 5.13
CA VAL A 38 -1.35 2.65 6.04
C VAL A 38 -2.20 1.62 6.79
N ALA A 39 -1.77 0.37 6.76
CA ALA A 39 -2.37 -0.71 7.53
C ALA A 39 -1.52 -0.97 8.77
N THR A 40 -2.16 -1.06 9.93
CA THR A 40 -1.53 -1.42 11.20
C THR A 40 -2.32 -2.53 11.85
N GLU A 41 -1.66 -3.34 12.69
CA GLU A 41 -2.35 -4.40 13.42
C GLU A 41 -3.08 -3.86 14.65
N ASP A 42 -4.00 -4.69 15.18
CA ASP A 42 -4.87 -4.32 16.28
C ASP A 42 -4.36 -4.77 17.65
N ASP A 43 -3.38 -5.65 17.72
CA ASP A 43 -2.96 -6.29 18.97
C ASP A 43 -1.44 -6.50 19.01
N TYR A 44 -0.70 -5.41 19.10
CA TYR A 44 0.77 -5.47 19.21
C TYR A 44 1.29 -4.30 20.07
N ALA A 45 0.89 -4.28 21.33
CA ALA A 45 1.35 -3.25 22.25
C ALA A 45 2.86 -3.39 22.51
N PRO A 46 3.60 -2.30 22.69
CA PRO A 46 3.17 -0.91 22.70
C PRO A 46 3.19 -0.21 21.34
N PHE A 47 3.38 -0.96 20.25
CA PHE A 47 3.55 -0.37 18.92
C PHE A 47 2.20 -0.04 18.28
N ASN A 48 1.31 -1.02 18.18
CA ASN A 48 -0.03 -0.87 17.62
C ASN A 48 -1.02 -1.58 18.51
N PHE A 49 -2.02 -0.88 18.99
CA PHE A 49 -3.11 -1.50 19.76
C PHE A 49 -4.35 -0.62 19.71
N MET A 50 -5.44 -1.15 20.22
CA MET A 50 -6.70 -0.42 20.32
C MET A 50 -6.85 0.12 21.75
N ASN A 51 -7.20 1.38 21.87
CA ASN A 51 -7.49 2.04 23.12
C ASN A 51 -8.84 2.76 23.01
N ASN A 52 -9.83 2.28 23.73
CA ASN A 52 -11.19 2.84 23.69
C ASN A 52 -11.76 2.94 22.26
N GLY A 53 -11.52 1.90 21.45
CA GLY A 53 -12.00 1.84 20.07
C GLY A 53 -11.20 2.63 19.05
N GLN A 54 -10.06 3.19 19.45
CA GLN A 54 -9.20 3.98 18.57
C GLN A 54 -7.79 3.41 18.52
N ALA A 55 -7.11 3.64 17.40
CA ALA A 55 -5.70 3.28 17.27
C ALA A 55 -4.85 4.07 18.25
N ASP A 56 -3.91 3.40 18.89
CA ASP A 56 -2.96 4.01 19.80
C ASP A 56 -1.61 3.30 19.71
N GLY A 57 -0.61 3.85 20.36
CA GLY A 57 0.71 3.28 20.44
C GLY A 57 1.77 4.07 19.70
N PHE A 58 3.00 3.50 19.69
CA PHE A 58 4.17 4.15 19.12
C PHE A 58 3.99 4.45 17.63
N ASN A 59 3.46 3.50 16.86
CA ASN A 59 3.32 3.67 15.43
C ASN A 59 2.26 4.71 15.07
N LYS A 60 1.19 4.79 15.83
CA LYS A 60 0.17 5.85 15.66
C LYS A 60 0.79 7.21 15.91
N ASP A 61 1.64 7.35 16.94
CA ASP A 61 2.33 8.59 17.22
C ASP A 61 3.29 8.98 16.10
N MET A 62 3.98 8.00 15.51
CA MET A 62 4.84 8.24 14.34
C MET A 62 4.03 8.73 13.14
N LEU A 63 2.86 8.17 12.90
CA LEU A 63 1.98 8.61 11.81
C LEU A 63 1.47 10.03 12.06
N ASP A 64 1.18 10.38 13.31
CA ASP A 64 0.79 11.75 13.67
C ASP A 64 1.92 12.74 13.38
N GLU A 65 3.17 12.37 13.65
CA GLU A 65 4.31 13.20 13.29
C GLU A 65 4.46 13.33 11.77
N LEU A 66 4.30 12.23 11.04
CA LEU A 66 4.36 12.27 9.57
C LEU A 66 3.30 13.21 8.98
N ARG A 67 2.11 13.22 9.55
CA ARG A 67 1.02 14.09 9.11
C ARG A 67 1.38 15.57 9.14
N LYS A 68 2.27 15.98 10.01
CA LYS A 68 2.70 17.38 10.12
C LYS A 68 3.56 17.83 8.93
N TYR A 69 4.25 16.92 8.28
CA TYR A 69 5.21 17.22 7.22
C TYR A 69 4.77 16.74 5.84
N ALA A 70 3.90 15.74 5.77
CA ALA A 70 3.48 15.16 4.51
C ALA A 70 2.58 16.12 3.73
N LYS A 71 2.76 16.13 2.41
CA LYS A 71 1.91 16.90 1.49
C LYS A 71 0.67 16.13 1.06
N PHE A 72 0.42 14.99 1.67
CA PHE A 72 -0.71 14.12 1.40
C PHE A 72 -1.35 13.71 2.73
N ASN A 73 -2.57 13.22 2.67
CA ASN A 73 -3.25 12.67 3.83
C ASN A 73 -2.66 11.33 4.20
N VAL A 74 -2.62 11.02 5.49
CA VAL A 74 -2.21 9.72 6.00
C VAL A 74 -3.42 9.05 6.62
N ASP A 75 -3.88 7.99 5.99
CA ASP A 75 -5.07 7.25 6.40
C ASP A 75 -4.65 5.92 7.02
N GLN A 76 -4.90 5.75 8.31
CA GLN A 76 -4.54 4.56 9.07
C GLN A 76 -5.77 3.67 9.22
N SER A 77 -5.64 2.43 8.78
CA SER A 77 -6.65 1.39 8.99
C SER A 77 -6.07 0.27 9.83
N ILE A 78 -6.90 -0.25 10.73
CA ILE A 78 -6.49 -1.29 11.67
C ILE A 78 -7.01 -2.62 11.15
N LEU A 79 -6.10 -3.57 10.96
CA LEU A 79 -6.39 -4.89 10.42
C LEU A 79 -5.89 -5.97 11.37
N PRO A 80 -6.51 -7.15 11.35
CA PRO A 80 -5.92 -8.32 11.99
C PRO A 80 -4.57 -8.65 11.33
N TRP A 81 -3.64 -9.16 12.11
CA TRP A 81 -2.32 -9.56 11.61
C TRP A 81 -2.40 -10.46 10.37
N THR A 82 -3.35 -11.40 10.36
CA THR A 82 -3.50 -12.36 9.26
C THR A 82 -3.82 -11.71 7.92
N GLY A 83 -4.39 -10.51 7.92
CA GLY A 83 -4.74 -9.80 6.67
C GLY A 83 -3.75 -8.72 6.27
N LEU A 84 -2.80 -8.40 7.13
CA LEU A 84 -1.97 -7.20 6.97
C LEU A 84 -1.08 -7.26 5.72
N LEU A 85 -0.33 -8.34 5.54
CA LEU A 85 0.59 -8.47 4.41
C LEU A 85 -0.15 -8.61 3.09
N ALA A 86 -1.26 -9.36 3.08
CA ALA A 86 -2.09 -9.51 1.89
C ALA A 86 -2.68 -8.18 1.45
N ALA A 87 -3.09 -7.33 2.39
CA ALA A 87 -3.65 -6.02 2.07
C ALA A 87 -2.65 -5.11 1.36
N VAL A 88 -1.37 -5.19 1.70
CA VAL A 88 -0.32 -4.44 1.00
C VAL A 88 0.00 -5.08 -0.35
N SER A 89 0.18 -6.41 -0.39
CA SER A 89 0.57 -7.09 -1.63
C SER A 89 -0.50 -7.00 -2.72
N THR A 90 -1.77 -6.87 -2.36
CA THR A 90 -2.88 -6.71 -3.32
C THR A 90 -3.12 -5.25 -3.73
N GLY A 91 -2.39 -4.30 -3.14
CA GLY A 91 -2.54 -2.89 -3.47
C GLY A 91 -3.69 -2.18 -2.76
N GLN A 92 -4.36 -2.84 -1.82
CA GLN A 92 -5.40 -2.19 -1.01
C GLN A 92 -4.82 -1.10 -0.10
N TYR A 93 -3.60 -1.30 0.36
CA TYR A 93 -2.86 -0.35 1.17
C TYR A 93 -1.48 -0.12 0.58
N ASP A 94 -0.94 1.06 0.84
CA ASP A 94 0.37 1.45 0.30
C ASP A 94 1.51 0.94 1.17
N MET A 95 1.28 0.81 2.48
CA MET A 95 2.28 0.27 3.40
C MET A 95 1.63 -0.35 4.62
N ALA A 96 2.38 -1.22 5.26
CA ALA A 96 2.08 -1.73 6.59
C ALA A 96 3.11 -1.19 7.59
N LEU A 97 2.65 -0.76 8.75
CA LEU A 97 3.51 -0.30 9.83
C LEU A 97 3.27 -1.18 11.04
N THR A 98 4.26 -2.02 11.36
CA THR A 98 4.15 -3.03 12.41
C THR A 98 5.32 -2.92 13.38
N GLY A 99 5.24 -3.68 14.46
CA GLY A 99 6.26 -3.65 15.50
C GLY A 99 7.52 -4.42 15.20
#